data_c4b16f130fc925bb1606faf8fbdb7f04
#
_entry.id   c4b16f130fc925bb1606faf8fbdb7f04
#
_cell.length_a   1.000
_cell.length_b   1.000
_cell.length_c   1.000
_cell.angle_alpha   90.00
_cell.angle_beta   90.00
_cell.angle_gamma   90.00
#
_symmetry.space_group_name_H-M   'P 1'
#
loop_
_entity.id
_entity.type
_entity.pdbx_description
1 polymer ?
#
loop_
_entity_poly.entity_id
_entity_poly.type
_entity_poly.pdbx_seq_one_letter_code
_entity_poly.pdbx_strand_id
1 'polypeptide(L)'
;MLSILINAYACSPNMGSEPGMAWNWCVKFAQYCELHIITEGEFREKIEAVLPTLPQGKNMHFHYNPVSDEIRKMCWNQGDWRFYKYYKEWQWKTYEIAKKIIAEQHIDIVHQLNMIGFREPGYLWKIEEKPFVWGPVDAKEKFPTAYLQGADLKAKFFINLKNFLTRIQLKYDKRVHQAAQKAAVIVSASSESKKSFKKFFNIESPLLNETGCYPQSKTLLDKKDKEELDLL
;
A
#
# COMPACT_ATOMS: atom_id res chain seq x y z
N MET A 1 11.29 16.21 15.68
CA MET A 1 10.84 14.86 15.30
C MET A 1 10.46 14.93 13.85
N LEU A 2 10.78 13.91 13.03
CA LEU A 2 10.43 13.87 11.60
C LEU A 2 8.90 13.82 11.46
N SER A 3 8.32 14.61 10.54
CA SER A 3 6.89 14.66 10.26
C SER A 3 6.59 14.10 8.86
N ILE A 4 5.69 13.12 8.79
CA ILE A 4 5.38 12.39 7.54
C ILE A 4 3.88 12.49 7.23
N LEU A 5 3.56 12.93 6.02
CA LEU A 5 2.20 12.84 5.50
C LEU A 5 2.04 11.52 4.74
N ILE A 6 1.11 10.69 5.20
CA ILE A 6 0.87 9.34 4.67
C ILE A 6 -0.48 9.28 3.97
N ASN A 7 -0.50 8.85 2.73
CA ASN A 7 -1.71 8.45 2.03
C ASN A 7 -1.94 6.95 2.23
N ALA A 8 -2.96 6.61 3.01
CA ALA A 8 -3.36 5.25 3.31
C ALA A 8 -4.88 5.11 3.12
N TYR A 9 -5.34 4.83 1.89
CA TYR A 9 -6.76 4.69 1.57
C TYR A 9 -7.48 3.79 2.57
N ALA A 10 -6.94 2.62 2.83
CA ALA A 10 -7.46 1.67 3.79
C ALA A 10 -6.50 1.57 4.99
N CYS A 11 -6.96 2.01 6.17
CA CYS A 11 -6.20 1.98 7.40
C CYS A 11 -7.13 1.66 8.58
N SER A 12 -6.93 0.53 9.24
CA SER A 12 -7.81 0.14 10.36
C SER A 12 -7.13 -0.78 11.34
N PRO A 13 -7.32 -0.56 12.66
CA PRO A 13 -6.93 -1.54 13.68
C PRO A 13 -7.74 -2.83 13.56
N ASN A 14 -7.18 -3.93 14.05
CA ASN A 14 -7.84 -5.22 14.16
C ASN A 14 -8.40 -5.78 12.83
N MET A 15 -7.75 -5.48 11.73
CA MET A 15 -8.07 -6.00 10.42
C MET A 15 -6.84 -6.64 9.77
N GLY A 16 -7.08 -7.57 8.85
CA GLY A 16 -6.07 -8.13 7.96
C GLY A 16 -5.90 -7.33 6.67
N SER A 17 -5.07 -7.85 5.76
CA SER A 17 -4.84 -7.28 4.41
C SER A 17 -4.40 -5.81 4.45
N GLU A 18 -4.76 -5.04 3.45
CA GLU A 18 -4.37 -3.61 3.27
C GLU A 18 -4.70 -2.72 4.48
N PRO A 19 -5.92 -2.77 5.08
CA PRO A 19 -6.23 -1.91 6.21
C PRO A 19 -5.34 -2.16 7.43
N GLY A 20 -5.14 -3.43 7.79
CA GLY A 20 -4.30 -3.80 8.93
C GLY A 20 -2.82 -3.57 8.68
N MET A 21 -2.36 -3.78 7.44
CA MET A 21 -0.99 -3.44 7.04
C MET A 21 -0.72 -1.96 7.28
N ALA A 22 -1.54 -1.07 6.69
CA ALA A 22 -1.33 0.37 6.83
C ALA A 22 -1.39 0.82 8.29
N TRP A 23 -2.34 0.30 9.07
CA TRP A 23 -2.42 0.57 10.51
C TRP A 23 -1.13 0.21 11.23
N ASN A 24 -0.62 -1.01 11.03
CA ASN A 24 0.58 -1.48 11.69
C ASN A 24 1.83 -0.65 11.30
N TRP A 25 1.93 -0.23 10.05
CA TRP A 25 2.99 0.66 9.59
C TRP A 25 2.90 2.02 10.30
N CYS A 26 1.72 2.62 10.33
CA CYS A 26 1.51 3.91 11.00
C CYS A 26 1.83 3.82 12.51
N VAL A 27 1.36 2.78 13.19
CA VAL A 27 1.64 2.55 14.62
C VAL A 27 3.14 2.40 14.89
N LYS A 28 3.88 1.74 13.99
CA LYS A 28 5.34 1.60 14.12
C LYS A 28 6.07 2.90 13.83
N PHE A 29 5.72 3.61 12.78
CA PHE A 29 6.32 4.90 12.46
C PHE A 29 6.07 5.95 13.53
N ALA A 30 4.88 5.97 14.13
CA ALA A 30 4.52 6.90 15.20
C ALA A 30 5.38 6.78 16.48
N GLN A 31 6.14 5.71 16.62
CA GLN A 31 7.14 5.58 17.68
C GLN A 31 8.33 6.54 17.48
N TYR A 32 8.58 6.99 16.25
CA TYR A 32 9.76 7.77 15.86
C TYR A 32 9.41 9.06 15.13
N CYS A 33 8.20 9.17 14.57
CA CYS A 33 7.77 10.25 13.69
C CYS A 33 6.42 10.81 14.12
N GLU A 34 6.15 12.04 13.76
CA GLU A 34 4.80 12.62 13.75
C GLU A 34 4.14 12.28 12.41
N LEU A 35 2.89 11.83 12.44
CA LEU A 35 2.20 11.32 11.26
C LEU A 35 0.92 12.09 11.00
N HIS A 36 0.74 12.57 9.78
CA HIS A 36 -0.52 13.04 9.23
C HIS A 36 -1.02 11.99 8.23
N ILE A 37 -2.10 11.28 8.56
CA ILE A 37 -2.56 10.11 7.81
C ILE A 37 -3.87 10.45 7.13
N ILE A 38 -3.90 10.47 5.80
CA ILE A 38 -5.13 10.63 5.02
C ILE A 38 -5.68 9.26 4.68
N THR A 39 -6.91 8.97 5.13
CA THR A 39 -7.57 7.68 4.95
C THR A 39 -9.05 7.82 4.58
N GLU A 40 -9.65 6.74 4.07
CA GLU A 40 -11.08 6.68 3.84
C GLU A 40 -11.85 6.65 5.18
N GLY A 41 -13.05 7.21 5.19
CA GLY A 41 -13.82 7.42 6.43
C GLY A 41 -14.45 6.17 7.05
N GLU A 42 -14.47 5.04 6.37
CA GLU A 42 -15.14 3.80 6.80
C GLU A 42 -14.70 3.32 8.18
N PHE A 43 -13.42 3.45 8.48
CA PHE A 43 -12.83 2.91 9.71
C PHE A 43 -12.68 3.93 10.82
N ARG A 44 -13.26 5.13 10.66
CA ARG A 44 -13.10 6.25 11.59
C ARG A 44 -13.39 5.85 13.03
N GLU A 45 -14.54 5.25 13.27
CA GLU A 45 -14.94 4.86 14.63
C GLU A 45 -13.96 3.88 15.27
N LYS A 46 -13.47 2.90 14.51
CA LYS A 46 -12.48 1.91 14.98
C LYS A 46 -11.13 2.57 15.29
N ILE A 47 -10.70 3.51 14.44
CA ILE A 47 -9.46 4.25 14.64
C ILE A 47 -9.57 5.11 15.90
N GLU A 48 -10.62 5.92 16.02
CA GLU A 48 -10.80 6.85 17.14
C GLU A 48 -11.00 6.14 18.49
N ALA A 49 -11.56 4.92 18.48
CA ALA A 49 -11.68 4.09 19.68
C ALA A 49 -10.32 3.53 20.16
N VAL A 50 -9.42 3.17 19.24
CA VAL A 50 -8.14 2.53 19.59
C VAL A 50 -7.03 3.55 19.79
N LEU A 51 -7.03 4.64 19.04
CA LEU A 51 -5.96 5.64 19.02
C LEU A 51 -5.58 6.15 20.43
N PRO A 52 -6.53 6.50 21.34
CA PRO A 52 -6.19 6.97 22.69
C PRO A 52 -5.55 5.90 23.57
N THR A 53 -5.66 4.62 23.23
CA THR A 53 -5.08 3.50 24.01
C THR A 53 -3.61 3.25 23.66
N LEU A 54 -3.11 3.85 22.59
CA LEU A 54 -1.73 3.66 22.12
C LEU A 54 -0.80 4.69 22.77
N PRO A 55 0.36 4.29 23.32
CA PRO A 55 1.35 5.23 23.85
C PRO A 55 1.80 6.29 22.85
N GLN A 56 1.91 5.92 21.57
CA GLN A 56 2.30 6.80 20.46
C GLN A 56 1.10 7.43 19.72
N GLY A 57 -0.14 7.20 20.18
CA GLY A 57 -1.35 7.69 19.53
C GLY A 57 -1.38 9.22 19.35
N LYS A 58 -0.77 9.97 20.27
CA LYS A 58 -0.62 11.43 20.20
C LYS A 58 0.19 11.91 18.99
N ASN A 59 1.00 11.04 18.39
CA ASN A 59 1.82 11.34 17.21
C ASN A 59 1.10 10.94 15.89
N MET A 60 -0.18 10.58 15.94
CA MET A 60 -0.96 10.11 14.77
C MET A 60 -2.18 11.00 14.57
N HIS A 61 -2.16 11.83 13.53
CA HIS A 61 -3.24 12.75 13.18
C HIS A 61 -3.97 12.25 11.94
N PHE A 62 -5.21 11.80 12.12
CA PHE A 62 -6.02 11.25 11.02
C PHE A 62 -6.85 12.33 10.33
N HIS A 63 -6.80 12.33 9.01
CA HIS A 63 -7.58 13.18 8.11
C HIS A 63 -8.46 12.27 7.24
N TYR A 64 -9.77 12.40 7.38
CA TYR A 64 -10.71 11.52 6.70
C TYR A 64 -11.18 12.12 5.37
N ASN A 65 -11.05 11.32 4.29
CA ASN A 65 -11.56 11.63 2.96
C ASN A 65 -12.63 10.59 2.59
N PRO A 66 -13.89 10.75 3.04
CA PRO A 66 -14.91 9.72 2.87
C PRO A 66 -15.37 9.58 1.42
N VAL A 67 -15.69 8.36 1.03
CA VAL A 67 -16.47 8.05 -0.17
C VAL A 67 -17.91 7.71 0.20
N SER A 68 -18.82 7.68 -0.80
CA SER A 68 -20.19 7.21 -0.57
C SER A 68 -20.22 5.71 -0.30
N ASP A 69 -21.30 5.24 0.36
CA ASP A 69 -21.50 3.81 0.64
C ASP A 69 -21.55 2.97 -0.63
N GLU A 70 -22.04 3.53 -1.72
CA GLU A 70 -22.10 2.88 -3.02
C GLU A 70 -20.69 2.61 -3.58
N ILE A 71 -19.81 3.60 -3.53
CA ILE A 71 -18.40 3.46 -3.94
C ILE A 71 -17.66 2.49 -3.01
N ARG A 72 -17.93 2.55 -1.71
CA ARG A 72 -17.36 1.64 -0.71
C ARG A 72 -17.73 0.18 -0.98
N LYS A 73 -19.00 -0.09 -1.32
CA LYS A 73 -19.46 -1.42 -1.75
C LYS A 73 -18.72 -1.91 -3.01
N MET A 74 -18.44 -1.05 -3.97
CA MET A 74 -17.61 -1.41 -5.14
C MET A 74 -16.18 -1.79 -4.75
N CYS A 75 -15.59 -1.10 -3.77
CA CYS A 75 -14.25 -1.43 -3.26
C CYS A 75 -14.19 -2.84 -2.65
N TRP A 76 -15.19 -3.19 -1.86
CA TRP A 76 -15.26 -4.51 -1.23
C TRP A 76 -15.71 -5.64 -2.17
N ASN A 77 -16.34 -5.30 -3.29
CA ASN A 77 -16.68 -6.28 -4.33
C ASN A 77 -15.46 -6.57 -5.19
N GLN A 78 -14.71 -7.59 -4.84
CA GLN A 78 -13.49 -7.99 -5.54
C GLN A 78 -13.75 -8.21 -7.04
N GLY A 79 -13.07 -7.43 -7.87
CA GLY A 79 -13.20 -7.49 -9.33
C GLY A 79 -14.14 -6.45 -9.93
N ASP A 80 -14.76 -5.58 -9.16
CA ASP A 80 -15.49 -4.43 -9.73
C ASP A 80 -14.51 -3.37 -10.24
N TRP A 81 -14.25 -3.42 -11.53
CA TRP A 81 -13.32 -2.52 -12.20
C TRP A 81 -13.77 -1.05 -12.17
N ARG A 82 -15.06 -0.76 -11.96
CA ARG A 82 -15.62 0.59 -11.86
C ARG A 82 -15.08 1.33 -10.65
N PHE A 83 -14.70 0.60 -9.60
CA PHE A 83 -14.06 1.16 -8.42
C PHE A 83 -12.84 2.01 -8.76
N TYR A 84 -12.01 1.59 -9.71
CA TYR A 84 -10.76 2.30 -10.05
C TYR A 84 -10.97 3.74 -10.53
N LYS A 85 -12.10 4.06 -11.15
CA LYS A 85 -12.46 5.44 -11.51
C LYS A 85 -12.59 6.30 -10.24
N TYR A 86 -13.40 5.86 -9.29
CA TYR A 86 -13.66 6.55 -8.04
C TYR A 86 -12.43 6.58 -7.12
N TYR A 87 -11.64 5.52 -7.11
CA TYR A 87 -10.37 5.49 -6.40
C TYR A 87 -9.39 6.55 -6.94
N LYS A 88 -9.35 6.76 -8.24
CA LYS A 88 -8.55 7.82 -8.86
C LYS A 88 -9.04 9.22 -8.48
N GLU A 89 -10.35 9.43 -8.43
CA GLU A 89 -10.96 10.68 -7.96
C GLU A 89 -10.66 10.91 -6.47
N TRP A 90 -10.73 9.87 -5.66
CA TRP A 90 -10.35 9.89 -4.26
C TRP A 90 -8.88 10.29 -4.07
N GLN A 91 -7.99 9.72 -4.85
CA GLN A 91 -6.57 10.05 -4.84
C GLN A 91 -6.31 11.53 -5.21
N TRP A 92 -7.09 12.08 -6.12
CA TRP A 92 -7.01 13.49 -6.46
C TRP A 92 -7.47 14.39 -5.29
N LYS A 93 -8.58 14.06 -4.65
CA LYS A 93 -9.05 14.76 -3.44
C LYS A 93 -8.01 14.67 -2.31
N THR A 94 -7.40 13.51 -2.15
CA THR A 94 -6.30 13.30 -1.18
C THR A 94 -5.12 14.22 -1.45
N TYR A 95 -4.74 14.43 -2.71
CA TYR A 95 -3.71 15.39 -3.08
C TYR A 95 -4.09 16.84 -2.69
N GLU A 96 -5.35 17.25 -2.88
CA GLU A 96 -5.81 18.59 -2.47
C GLU A 96 -5.83 18.73 -0.93
N ILE A 97 -6.20 17.69 -0.20
CA ILE A 97 -6.12 17.66 1.27
C ILE A 97 -4.66 17.76 1.71
N ALA A 98 -3.78 16.99 1.07
CA ALA A 98 -2.35 16.99 1.37
C ALA A 98 -1.72 18.39 1.23
N LYS A 99 -2.07 19.14 0.19
CA LYS A 99 -1.60 20.52 0.02
C LYS A 99 -2.03 21.44 1.17
N LYS A 100 -3.26 21.29 1.65
CA LYS A 100 -3.75 22.08 2.79
C LYS A 100 -2.98 21.74 4.06
N ILE A 101 -2.79 20.42 4.33
CA ILE A 101 -2.02 19.96 5.49
C ILE A 101 -0.59 20.53 5.45
N ILE A 102 0.08 20.49 4.29
CA ILE A 102 1.45 20.99 4.12
C ILE A 102 1.52 22.51 4.31
N ALA A 103 0.47 23.26 3.96
CA ALA A 103 0.41 24.70 4.18
C ALA A 103 0.22 25.07 5.65
N GLU A 104 -0.42 24.20 6.44
CA GLU A 104 -0.77 24.45 7.83
C GLU A 104 0.19 23.78 8.83
N GLN A 105 0.85 22.69 8.41
CA GLN A 105 1.70 21.85 9.25
C GLN A 105 3.08 21.68 8.64
N HIS A 106 4.07 21.51 9.50
CA HIS A 106 5.41 21.15 9.05
C HIS A 106 5.42 19.67 8.60
N ILE A 107 5.65 19.42 7.33
CA ILE A 107 5.79 18.08 6.76
C ILE A 107 7.17 17.94 6.11
N ASP A 108 7.90 16.90 6.44
CA ASP A 108 9.21 16.61 5.87
C ASP A 108 9.12 15.67 4.65
N ILE A 109 8.23 14.68 4.70
CA ILE A 109 8.12 13.61 3.70
C ILE A 109 6.65 13.38 3.35
N VAL A 110 6.36 13.09 2.08
CA VAL A 110 5.05 12.59 1.64
C VAL A 110 5.18 11.12 1.21
N HIS A 111 4.28 10.26 1.68
CA HIS A 111 4.36 8.83 1.53
C HIS A 111 3.06 8.23 0.97
N GLN A 112 3.12 7.61 -0.20
CA GLN A 112 2.04 6.79 -0.75
C GLN A 112 2.20 5.35 -0.22
N LEU A 113 1.44 4.98 0.82
CA LEU A 113 1.60 3.71 1.53
C LEU A 113 0.76 2.60 0.90
N ASN A 114 -0.53 2.84 0.64
CA ASN A 114 -1.41 1.87 0.00
C ASN A 114 -2.44 2.57 -0.93
N MET A 115 -3.09 1.87 -1.82
CA MET A 115 -3.05 0.41 -2.00
C MET A 115 -1.76 0.01 -2.72
N ILE A 116 -1.24 -1.20 -2.43
CA ILE A 116 0.10 -1.63 -2.88
C ILE A 116 0.26 -1.81 -4.39
N GLY A 117 -0.83 -1.86 -5.15
CA GLY A 117 -0.77 -2.06 -6.59
C GLY A 117 -0.13 -0.88 -7.34
N PHE A 118 0.84 -1.14 -8.21
CA PHE A 118 1.57 -0.10 -8.96
C PHE A 118 0.69 0.76 -9.90
N ARG A 119 -0.51 0.29 -10.29
CA ARG A 119 -1.37 0.95 -11.28
C ARG A 119 -1.93 2.28 -10.80
N GLU A 120 -2.02 2.46 -9.50
CA GLU A 120 -2.58 3.67 -8.89
C GLU A 120 -1.57 4.31 -7.93
N PRO A 121 -0.55 5.02 -8.45
CA PRO A 121 0.49 5.66 -7.63
C PRO A 121 -0.02 6.89 -6.86
N GLY A 122 -1.30 7.16 -6.88
CA GLY A 122 -1.86 8.38 -6.33
C GLY A 122 -1.38 9.65 -7.04
N TYR A 123 -1.38 10.77 -6.31
CA TYR A 123 -0.93 12.06 -6.83
C TYR A 123 0.02 12.81 -5.89
N LEU A 124 0.44 12.24 -4.76
CA LEU A 124 1.39 12.90 -3.86
C LEU A 124 2.74 13.23 -4.51
N TRP A 125 3.14 12.46 -5.53
CA TRP A 125 4.34 12.71 -6.33
C TRP A 125 4.33 14.05 -7.08
N LYS A 126 3.19 14.75 -7.14
CA LYS A 126 3.06 16.12 -7.71
C LYS A 126 3.46 17.21 -6.72
N ILE A 127 3.66 16.88 -5.45
CA ILE A 127 4.16 17.78 -4.43
C ILE A 127 5.68 17.85 -4.58
N GLU A 128 6.18 18.83 -5.31
CA GLU A 128 7.60 18.92 -5.70
C GLU A 128 8.50 19.38 -4.56
N GLU A 129 7.94 20.09 -3.57
CA GLU A 129 8.69 20.65 -2.45
C GLU A 129 9.06 19.62 -1.38
N LYS A 130 8.53 18.40 -1.46
CA LYS A 130 8.71 17.34 -0.46
C LYS A 130 9.21 16.06 -1.09
N PRO A 131 10.17 15.37 -0.46
CA PRO A 131 10.55 14.02 -0.88
C PRO A 131 9.35 13.09 -0.90
N PHE A 132 9.13 12.43 -2.04
CA PHE A 132 8.05 11.47 -2.21
C PHE A 132 8.56 10.04 -2.03
N VAL A 133 7.97 9.31 -1.10
CA VAL A 133 8.19 7.87 -0.89
C VAL A 133 7.00 7.09 -1.45
N TRP A 134 7.27 6.07 -2.26
CA TRP A 134 6.24 5.21 -2.81
C TRP A 134 6.44 3.76 -2.39
N GLY A 135 5.50 3.22 -1.67
CA GLY A 135 5.50 1.80 -1.32
C GLY A 135 5.27 1.47 0.16
N PRO A 136 5.27 0.17 0.47
CA PRO A 136 5.69 -0.94 -0.40
C PRO A 136 4.77 -1.13 -1.60
N VAL A 137 5.36 -1.35 -2.80
CA VAL A 137 4.62 -1.48 -4.06
C VAL A 137 4.76 -2.88 -4.62
N ASP A 138 3.63 -3.47 -5.02
CA ASP A 138 3.63 -4.72 -5.79
C ASP A 138 3.49 -4.42 -7.29
N ALA A 139 4.57 -4.69 -8.02
CA ALA A 139 4.69 -4.46 -9.47
C ALA A 139 5.08 -5.75 -10.21
N LYS A 140 4.43 -6.87 -9.86
CA LYS A 140 4.68 -8.16 -10.53
C LYS A 140 4.28 -8.09 -11.99
N GLU A 141 5.25 -8.38 -12.88
CA GLU A 141 5.03 -8.37 -14.33
C GLU A 141 4.12 -9.51 -14.79
N LYS A 142 4.25 -10.68 -14.15
CA LYS A 142 3.59 -11.91 -14.61
C LYS A 142 3.05 -12.74 -13.45
N PHE A 143 1.88 -13.30 -13.65
CA PHE A 143 1.44 -14.47 -12.91
C PHE A 143 2.24 -15.68 -13.38
N PRO A 144 2.81 -16.53 -12.50
CA PRO A 144 3.64 -17.67 -12.89
C PRO A 144 2.84 -18.70 -13.71
N THR A 145 3.28 -18.96 -14.92
CA THR A 145 2.57 -19.89 -15.83
C THR A 145 2.58 -21.33 -15.37
N ALA A 146 3.50 -21.72 -14.48
CA ALA A 146 3.51 -23.05 -13.88
C ALA A 146 2.21 -23.40 -13.13
N TYR A 147 1.56 -22.40 -12.52
CA TYR A 147 0.26 -22.58 -11.84
C TYR A 147 -0.92 -22.75 -12.81
N LEU A 148 -0.69 -22.64 -14.12
CA LEU A 148 -1.71 -22.90 -15.14
C LEU A 148 -1.70 -24.35 -15.63
N GLN A 149 -0.88 -25.21 -15.05
CA GLN A 149 -0.91 -26.64 -15.33
C GLN A 149 -2.29 -27.20 -14.91
N GLY A 150 -2.98 -27.88 -15.81
CA GLY A 150 -4.34 -28.38 -15.58
C GLY A 150 -5.48 -27.36 -15.73
N ALA A 151 -5.19 -26.07 -15.85
CA ALA A 151 -6.22 -25.08 -16.09
C ALA A 151 -6.85 -25.19 -17.50
N ASP A 152 -8.10 -24.79 -17.64
CA ASP A 152 -8.79 -24.76 -18.94
C ASP A 152 -8.19 -23.72 -19.89
N LEU A 153 -8.57 -23.78 -21.17
CA LEU A 153 -8.07 -22.87 -22.20
C LEU A 153 -8.50 -21.42 -21.97
N LYS A 154 -9.70 -21.22 -21.41
CA LYS A 154 -10.24 -19.89 -21.11
C LYS A 154 -9.45 -19.22 -19.99
N ALA A 155 -9.16 -19.93 -18.91
CA ALA A 155 -8.32 -19.43 -17.81
C ALA A 155 -6.90 -19.11 -18.29
N LYS A 156 -6.29 -20.01 -19.10
CA LYS A 156 -4.98 -19.77 -19.71
C LYS A 156 -4.96 -18.53 -20.58
N PHE A 157 -5.95 -18.35 -21.44
CA PHE A 157 -6.08 -17.15 -22.28
C PHE A 157 -6.20 -15.89 -21.43
N PHE A 158 -7.07 -15.90 -20.42
CA PHE A 158 -7.33 -14.74 -19.58
C PHE A 158 -6.08 -14.31 -18.80
N ILE A 159 -5.35 -15.25 -18.22
CA ILE A 159 -4.11 -14.96 -17.49
C ILE A 159 -3.02 -14.46 -18.41
N ASN A 160 -2.86 -15.03 -19.60
CA ASN A 160 -1.87 -14.55 -20.58
C ASN A 160 -2.21 -13.13 -21.06
N LEU A 161 -3.48 -12.84 -21.33
CA LEU A 161 -3.93 -11.50 -21.66
C LEU A 161 -3.67 -10.51 -20.52
N LYS A 162 -3.98 -10.89 -19.28
CA LYS A 162 -3.67 -10.09 -18.08
C LYS A 162 -2.17 -9.82 -17.96
N ASN A 163 -1.33 -10.82 -18.13
CA ASN A 163 0.13 -10.67 -18.10
C ASN A 163 0.62 -9.69 -19.20
N PHE A 164 0.08 -9.81 -20.41
CA PHE A 164 0.40 -8.92 -21.52
C PHE A 164 0.00 -7.47 -21.24
N LEU A 165 -1.24 -7.25 -20.76
CA LEU A 165 -1.73 -5.92 -20.40
C LEU A 165 -0.92 -5.32 -19.25
N THR A 166 -0.57 -6.11 -18.23
CA THR A 166 0.29 -5.67 -17.11
C THR A 166 1.64 -5.19 -17.62
N ARG A 167 2.25 -5.93 -18.55
CA ARG A 167 3.53 -5.54 -19.16
C ARG A 167 3.44 -4.24 -19.95
N ILE A 168 2.34 -4.06 -20.71
CA ILE A 168 2.08 -2.80 -21.43
C ILE A 168 1.95 -1.64 -20.43
N GLN A 169 1.20 -1.81 -19.34
CA GLN A 169 1.04 -0.78 -18.32
C GLN A 169 2.37 -0.43 -17.68
N LEU A 170 3.16 -1.42 -17.23
CA LEU A 170 4.50 -1.18 -16.67
C LEU A 170 5.42 -0.43 -17.64
N LYS A 171 5.28 -0.65 -18.96
CA LYS A 171 6.15 -0.06 -19.95
C LYS A 171 5.70 1.34 -20.41
N TYR A 172 4.40 1.61 -20.45
CA TYR A 172 3.86 2.78 -21.14
C TYR A 172 2.92 3.66 -20.32
N ASP A 173 2.52 3.26 -19.10
CA ASP A 173 1.65 4.12 -18.30
C ASP A 173 2.40 5.37 -17.84
N LYS A 174 2.06 6.51 -18.46
CA LYS A 174 2.72 7.80 -18.21
C LYS A 174 2.65 8.23 -16.76
N ARG A 175 1.54 7.97 -16.07
CA ARG A 175 1.35 8.37 -14.67
C ARG A 175 2.23 7.54 -13.73
N VAL A 176 2.32 6.23 -13.99
CA VAL A 176 3.22 5.33 -13.24
C VAL A 176 4.68 5.74 -13.44
N HIS A 177 5.07 6.03 -14.70
CA HIS A 177 6.43 6.50 -15.00
C HIS A 177 6.76 7.83 -14.32
N GLN A 178 5.84 8.81 -14.36
CA GLN A 178 6.03 10.10 -13.69
C GLN A 178 6.17 9.94 -12.18
N ALA A 179 5.31 9.12 -11.55
CA ALA A 179 5.40 8.83 -10.12
C ALA A 179 6.73 8.15 -9.76
N ALA A 180 7.16 7.17 -10.57
CA ALA A 180 8.42 6.48 -10.36
C ALA A 180 9.64 7.40 -10.49
N GLN A 181 9.64 8.31 -11.48
CA GLN A 181 10.73 9.27 -11.70
C GLN A 181 10.79 10.35 -10.61
N LYS A 182 9.64 10.74 -10.05
CA LYS A 182 9.55 11.77 -8.99
C LYS A 182 9.79 11.19 -7.60
N ALA A 183 9.75 9.87 -7.44
CA ALA A 183 9.95 9.25 -6.15
C ALA A 183 11.42 9.38 -5.71
N ALA A 184 11.63 9.91 -4.52
CA ALA A 184 12.93 9.90 -3.85
C ALA A 184 13.32 8.46 -3.48
N VAL A 185 12.32 7.65 -3.08
CA VAL A 185 12.50 6.22 -2.80
C VAL A 185 11.25 5.46 -3.25
N ILE A 186 11.45 4.33 -3.93
CA ILE A 186 10.42 3.33 -4.17
C ILE A 186 10.77 2.09 -3.37
N VAL A 187 9.85 1.62 -2.54
CA VAL A 187 10.02 0.40 -1.75
C VAL A 187 9.27 -0.74 -2.42
N SER A 188 9.96 -1.81 -2.79
CA SER A 188 9.36 -2.99 -3.42
C SER A 188 8.82 -3.96 -2.38
N ALA A 189 7.56 -4.41 -2.54
CA ALA A 189 6.93 -5.40 -1.67
C ALA A 189 7.45 -6.83 -1.90
N SER A 190 8.03 -7.12 -3.07
CA SER A 190 8.54 -8.45 -3.44
C SER A 190 9.78 -8.37 -4.32
N SER A 191 10.53 -9.47 -4.40
CA SER A 191 11.71 -9.58 -5.27
C SER A 191 11.35 -9.44 -6.75
N GLU A 192 10.16 -9.89 -7.16
CA GLU A 192 9.62 -9.70 -8.50
C GLU A 192 9.35 -8.22 -8.80
N SER A 193 8.76 -7.51 -7.83
CA SER A 193 8.52 -6.07 -7.94
C SER A 193 9.82 -5.29 -8.08
N LYS A 194 10.84 -5.64 -7.28
CA LYS A 194 12.20 -5.07 -7.41
C LYS A 194 12.76 -5.27 -8.82
N LYS A 195 12.65 -6.49 -9.38
CA LYS A 195 13.08 -6.78 -10.77
C LYS A 195 12.30 -5.95 -11.79
N SER A 196 10.99 -5.75 -11.58
CA SER A 196 10.16 -4.93 -12.47
C SER A 196 10.57 -3.45 -12.43
N PHE A 197 10.82 -2.88 -11.26
CA PHE A 197 11.30 -1.49 -11.15
C PHE A 197 12.66 -1.31 -11.83
N LYS A 198 13.59 -2.26 -11.64
CA LYS A 198 14.88 -2.22 -12.35
C LYS A 198 14.68 -2.30 -13.86
N LYS A 199 13.85 -3.24 -14.34
CA LYS A 199 13.66 -3.53 -15.76
C LYS A 199 12.96 -2.41 -16.52
N PHE A 200 11.88 -1.85 -15.97
CA PHE A 200 11.00 -0.92 -16.69
C PHE A 200 11.29 0.55 -16.40
N PHE A 201 11.90 0.85 -15.25
CA PHE A 201 12.14 2.22 -14.80
C PHE A 201 13.62 2.52 -14.58
N ASN A 202 14.49 1.51 -14.61
CA ASN A 202 15.92 1.59 -14.24
C ASN A 202 16.16 2.09 -12.81
N ILE A 203 15.25 1.74 -11.88
CA ILE A 203 15.32 2.14 -10.48
C ILE A 203 15.71 0.94 -9.62
N GLU A 204 16.73 1.12 -8.77
CA GLU A 204 17.05 0.17 -7.69
C GLU A 204 16.18 0.50 -6.48
N SER A 205 15.29 -0.42 -6.13
CA SER A 205 14.38 -0.26 -5.00
C SER A 205 14.76 -1.20 -3.85
N PRO A 206 14.79 -0.74 -2.60
CA PRO A 206 14.92 -1.62 -1.45
C PRO A 206 13.74 -2.59 -1.39
N LEU A 207 14.00 -3.80 -0.90
CA LEU A 207 12.96 -4.81 -0.66
C LEU A 207 12.52 -4.71 0.80
N LEU A 208 11.24 -4.49 1.01
CA LEU A 208 10.62 -4.54 2.32
C LEU A 208 9.20 -5.12 2.17
N ASN A 209 8.99 -6.28 2.77
CA ASN A 209 7.67 -6.90 2.76
C ASN A 209 6.64 -5.99 3.42
N GLU A 210 5.45 -5.95 2.84
CA GLU A 210 4.34 -5.14 3.34
C GLU A 210 3.82 -5.62 4.71
N THR A 211 3.93 -6.93 4.95
CA THR A 211 3.47 -7.58 6.17
C THR A 211 4.65 -8.08 6.99
N GLY A 212 4.48 -8.05 8.30
CA GLY A 212 5.38 -8.62 9.27
C GLY A 212 4.61 -9.48 10.27
N CYS A 213 5.32 -10.17 11.13
CA CYS A 213 4.74 -10.87 12.28
C CYS A 213 5.32 -10.30 13.57
N TYR A 214 4.55 -10.40 14.65
CA TYR A 214 5.09 -10.14 15.97
C TYR A 214 6.07 -11.24 16.33
N PRO A 215 7.21 -10.91 16.98
CA PRO A 215 8.10 -11.94 17.49
C PRO A 215 7.31 -12.87 18.42
N GLN A 216 7.28 -14.15 18.09
CA GLN A 216 6.72 -15.12 19.04
C GLN A 216 7.67 -15.23 20.24
N SER A 217 7.10 -15.29 21.45
CA SER A 217 7.90 -15.58 22.62
C SER A 217 8.54 -16.96 22.45
N LYS A 218 9.84 -17.10 22.73
CA LYS A 218 10.61 -18.34 22.57
C LYS A 218 10.05 -19.54 23.35
N THR A 219 9.00 -19.34 24.15
CA THR A 219 8.37 -20.33 25.02
C THR A 219 7.39 -21.27 24.30
N LEU A 220 7.10 -21.09 23.01
CA LEU A 220 6.10 -21.89 22.30
C LEU A 220 6.66 -22.89 21.26
N LEU A 221 7.96 -23.11 21.24
CA LEU A 221 8.54 -24.26 20.54
C LEU A 221 8.93 -25.32 21.57
N ASP A 222 7.94 -25.94 22.18
CA ASP A 222 8.17 -27.20 22.91
C ASP A 222 8.64 -28.26 21.92
N LYS A 223 9.57 -29.13 22.39
CA LYS A 223 10.21 -30.17 21.58
C LYS A 223 9.24 -31.13 20.87
N LYS A 224 7.97 -31.18 21.28
CA LYS A 224 6.91 -31.99 20.66
C LYS A 224 6.57 -31.56 19.24
N ASP A 225 6.62 -30.25 18.93
CA ASP A 225 6.25 -29.75 17.60
C ASP A 225 7.33 -30.01 16.53
N LYS A 226 8.56 -30.32 16.96
CA LYS A 226 9.64 -30.67 16.02
C LYS A 226 9.51 -32.08 15.48
N GLU A 227 8.99 -33.02 16.25
CA GLU A 227 8.83 -34.41 15.81
C GLU A 227 7.65 -34.59 14.87
N GLU A 228 6.62 -33.73 14.92
CA GLU A 228 5.50 -33.74 13.98
C GLU A 228 5.80 -33.04 12.64
N LEU A 229 6.70 -32.05 12.61
CA LEU A 229 7.07 -31.31 11.39
C LEU A 229 8.07 -32.08 10.50
N ASP A 230 8.81 -33.04 11.05
CA ASP A 230 9.72 -33.90 10.29
C ASP A 230 8.99 -35.10 9.61
N LEU A 231 7.65 -35.20 9.77
CA LEU A 231 6.81 -36.26 9.20
C LEU A 231 5.88 -35.76 8.05
N LEU A 232 5.98 -34.49 7.61
CA LEU A 232 5.28 -33.91 6.46
C LEU A 232 6.26 -33.52 5.35
#